data_07188d0e1a8f64f37a1972f771379dcc
#
_entry.id   07188d0e1a8f64f37a1972f771379dcc
#
_cell.length_a   1.000
_cell.length_b   1.000
_cell.length_c   1.000
_cell.angle_alpha   90.00
_cell.angle_beta   90.00
_cell.angle_gamma   90.00
#
_symmetry.space_group_name_H-M   'P 1'
#
loop_
_entity.id
_entity.type
_entity.pdbx_description
1 polymer ?
#
loop_
_entity_poly.entity_id
_entity_poly.type
_entity_poly.pdbx_seq_one_letter_code
_entity_poly.pdbx_strand_id
1 'polypeptide(L)'
;MKEIIAAIRNEMMTLNELVDSLTDDDWLSPTGFKDWSTELIISHLYYFDLMTIYSVNKPEKFNEEGQFIFSAFSKEQESLSRAMIILERLKTSGKKELTDGWLRSNDLMCETFERVDPKTRCKWFGPDMGASMFMTARYMEIWSHAQAIYDLTGKTRIYNDDIKNIVNIGIKTYEWTYINRKLEVPKQKPYIVLHSPSNKQWEWNEPSDENSIYGLASDFCHVVTQNRNVLDTKLEVTGSIANHWMSIAQCFAGDPETPPEKGARV
;
A
#
# COMPACT_ATOMS: atom_id res chain seq x y z
N MET A 1 -4.23 14.98 9.36
CA MET A 1 -4.43 13.75 10.13
C MET A 1 -5.88 13.29 10.08
N LYS A 2 -6.89 14.09 10.43
CA LYS A 2 -8.31 13.67 10.45
C LYS A 2 -8.81 13.10 9.13
N GLU A 3 -8.50 13.73 8.00
CA GLU A 3 -8.95 13.28 6.67
C GLU A 3 -8.37 11.90 6.32
N ILE A 4 -7.06 11.68 6.54
CA ILE A 4 -6.45 10.37 6.23
C ILE A 4 -6.98 9.27 7.16
N ILE A 5 -7.28 9.57 8.43
CA ILE A 5 -7.88 8.60 9.34
C ILE A 5 -9.31 8.25 8.88
N ALA A 6 -10.09 9.22 8.42
CA ALA A 6 -11.41 8.95 7.84
C ALA A 6 -11.29 8.07 6.59
N ALA A 7 -10.33 8.35 5.71
CA ALA A 7 -10.06 7.52 4.53
C ALA A 7 -9.68 6.08 4.89
N ILE A 8 -8.85 5.87 5.92
CA ILE A 8 -8.50 4.53 6.42
C ILE A 8 -9.73 3.78 6.91
N ARG A 9 -10.57 4.42 7.73
CA ARG A 9 -11.79 3.79 8.24
C ARG A 9 -12.75 3.41 7.12
N ASN A 10 -12.93 4.29 6.12
CA ASN A 10 -13.76 4.01 4.95
C ASN A 10 -13.22 2.81 4.16
N GLU A 11 -11.93 2.78 3.89
CA GLU A 11 -11.30 1.69 3.14
C GLU A 11 -11.35 0.37 3.91
N MET A 12 -11.12 0.41 5.24
CA MET A 12 -11.26 -0.76 6.11
C MET A 12 -12.69 -1.32 6.06
N MET A 13 -13.71 -0.46 6.17
CA MET A 13 -15.13 -0.90 6.09
C MET A 13 -15.44 -1.52 4.74
N THR A 14 -15.02 -0.87 3.65
CA THR A 14 -15.20 -1.38 2.28
C THR A 14 -14.52 -2.74 2.08
N LEU A 15 -13.30 -2.90 2.58
CA LEU A 15 -12.59 -4.18 2.54
C LEU A 15 -13.27 -5.23 3.41
N ASN A 16 -13.79 -4.86 4.59
CA ASN A 16 -14.52 -5.80 5.45
C ASN A 16 -15.79 -6.31 4.77
N GLU A 17 -16.58 -5.44 4.13
CA GLU A 17 -17.76 -5.84 3.35
C GLU A 17 -17.40 -6.84 2.22
N LEU A 18 -16.27 -6.60 1.54
CA LEU A 18 -15.75 -7.52 0.54
C LEU A 18 -15.39 -8.88 1.16
N VAL A 19 -14.66 -8.89 2.27
CA VAL A 19 -14.23 -10.10 3.00
C VAL A 19 -15.42 -10.89 3.53
N ASP A 20 -16.44 -10.22 4.07
CA ASP A 20 -17.66 -10.86 4.57
C ASP A 20 -18.47 -11.56 3.46
N SER A 21 -18.31 -11.11 2.22
CA SER A 21 -18.98 -11.69 1.05
C SER A 21 -18.23 -12.89 0.44
N LEU A 22 -17.02 -13.22 0.93
CA LEU A 22 -16.21 -14.33 0.41
C LEU A 22 -16.71 -15.69 0.93
N THR A 23 -16.68 -16.67 0.05
CA THR A 23 -16.79 -18.09 0.44
C THR A 23 -15.53 -18.53 1.20
N ASP A 24 -15.58 -19.69 1.85
CA ASP A 24 -14.40 -20.26 2.49
C ASP A 24 -13.32 -20.64 1.45
N ASP A 25 -13.72 -21.02 0.25
CA ASP A 25 -12.80 -21.31 -0.85
C ASP A 25 -12.11 -20.01 -1.32
N ASP A 26 -12.84 -18.91 -1.53
CA ASP A 26 -12.26 -17.61 -1.88
C ASP A 26 -11.30 -17.10 -0.81
N TRP A 27 -11.63 -17.35 0.48
CA TRP A 27 -10.82 -16.92 1.61
C TRP A 27 -9.41 -17.55 1.60
N LEU A 28 -9.29 -18.81 1.17
CA LEU A 28 -8.05 -19.58 1.15
C LEU A 28 -7.40 -19.64 -0.24
N SER A 29 -8.10 -19.22 -1.29
CA SER A 29 -7.57 -19.24 -2.66
C SER A 29 -6.43 -18.26 -2.85
N PRO A 30 -5.37 -18.63 -3.59
CA PRO A 30 -4.29 -17.72 -3.91
C PRO A 30 -4.77 -16.59 -4.82
N THR A 31 -4.41 -15.36 -4.48
CA THR A 31 -4.63 -14.19 -5.34
C THR A 31 -3.49 -14.03 -6.34
N GLY A 32 -3.67 -13.14 -7.33
CA GLY A 32 -2.57 -12.74 -8.23
C GLY A 32 -1.43 -11.97 -7.54
N PHE A 33 -1.57 -11.62 -6.25
CA PHE A 33 -0.51 -10.97 -5.49
C PHE A 33 0.35 -12.00 -4.77
N LYS A 34 1.47 -12.40 -5.38
CA LYS A 34 2.49 -13.28 -4.76
C LYS A 34 1.93 -14.58 -4.19
N ASP A 35 0.83 -15.07 -4.77
CA ASP A 35 0.07 -16.24 -4.32
C ASP A 35 -0.48 -16.15 -2.87
N TRP A 36 -0.57 -14.94 -2.33
CA TRP A 36 -1.18 -14.74 -1.02
C TRP A 36 -2.69 -14.97 -1.08
N SER A 37 -3.22 -15.70 -0.12
CA SER A 37 -4.67 -15.80 0.10
C SER A 37 -5.22 -14.53 0.78
N THR A 38 -6.55 -14.39 0.79
CA THR A 38 -7.17 -13.32 1.59
C THR A 38 -6.80 -13.42 3.07
N GLU A 39 -6.69 -14.63 3.61
CA GLU A 39 -6.22 -14.86 4.99
C GLU A 39 -4.84 -14.24 5.25
N LEU A 40 -3.89 -14.46 4.35
CA LEU A 40 -2.54 -13.91 4.47
C LEU A 40 -2.53 -12.37 4.31
N ILE A 41 -3.36 -11.83 3.42
CA ILE A 41 -3.53 -10.39 3.25
C ILE A 41 -4.07 -9.75 4.54
N ILE A 42 -5.13 -10.28 5.12
CA ILE A 42 -5.71 -9.74 6.36
C ILE A 42 -4.74 -9.92 7.54
N SER A 43 -4.01 -11.02 7.61
CA SER A 43 -2.99 -11.22 8.64
C SER A 43 -1.86 -10.19 8.54
N HIS A 44 -1.41 -9.87 7.31
CA HIS A 44 -0.43 -8.83 7.06
C HIS A 44 -0.95 -7.47 7.51
N LEU A 45 -2.15 -7.07 7.11
CA LEU A 45 -2.74 -5.80 7.50
C LEU A 45 -2.88 -5.68 9.02
N TYR A 46 -3.37 -6.75 9.68
CA TYR A 46 -3.52 -6.80 11.14
C TYR A 46 -2.19 -6.65 11.86
N TYR A 47 -1.19 -7.45 11.48
CA TYR A 47 0.11 -7.42 12.13
C TYR A 47 0.76 -6.04 12.03
N PHE A 48 0.75 -5.42 10.86
CA PHE A 48 1.36 -4.11 10.67
C PHE A 48 0.54 -2.95 11.24
N ASP A 49 -0.77 -3.10 11.46
CA ASP A 49 -1.53 -2.16 12.28
C ASP A 49 -1.08 -2.23 13.75
N LEU A 50 -0.85 -3.44 14.30
CA LEU A 50 -0.27 -3.59 15.64
C LEU A 50 1.13 -2.97 15.74
N MET A 51 1.98 -3.19 14.74
CA MET A 51 3.32 -2.59 14.70
C MET A 51 3.24 -1.05 14.66
N THR A 52 2.29 -0.50 13.93
CA THR A 52 2.02 0.95 13.87
C THR A 52 1.63 1.49 15.25
N ILE A 53 0.76 0.79 15.97
CA ILE A 53 0.37 1.15 17.35
C ILE A 53 1.58 1.06 18.29
N TYR A 54 2.37 -0.01 18.20
CA TYR A 54 3.53 -0.23 19.09
C TYR A 54 4.61 0.82 18.88
N SER A 55 4.81 1.29 17.64
CA SER A 55 5.81 2.32 17.33
C SER A 55 5.60 3.62 18.13
N VAL A 56 4.37 3.89 18.56
CA VAL A 56 3.99 5.08 19.34
C VAL A 56 3.81 4.74 20.82
N ASN A 57 3.00 3.71 21.11
CA ASN A 57 2.52 3.45 22.46
C ASN A 57 3.40 2.46 23.24
N LYS A 58 4.16 1.59 22.55
CA LYS A 58 4.95 0.50 23.16
C LYS A 58 6.26 0.27 22.39
N PRO A 59 7.23 1.23 22.43
CA PRO A 59 8.47 1.12 21.66
C PRO A 59 9.30 -0.14 21.93
N GLU A 60 9.24 -0.66 23.18
CA GLU A 60 9.93 -1.90 23.55
C GLU A 60 9.32 -3.11 22.82
N LYS A 61 7.98 -3.16 22.75
CA LYS A 61 7.28 -4.21 22.01
C LYS A 61 7.52 -4.11 20.51
N PHE A 62 7.57 -2.89 19.98
CA PHE A 62 7.97 -2.65 18.58
C PHE A 62 9.36 -3.22 18.29
N ASN A 63 10.32 -2.98 19.17
CA ASN A 63 11.68 -3.49 19.01
C ASN A 63 11.74 -5.02 19.10
N GLU A 64 11.01 -5.63 20.06
CA GLU A 64 10.91 -7.09 20.18
C GLU A 64 10.37 -7.75 18.92
N GLU A 65 9.24 -7.25 18.41
CA GLU A 65 8.62 -7.76 17.19
C GLU A 65 9.51 -7.48 15.97
N GLY A 66 10.18 -6.33 15.93
CA GLY A 66 11.16 -6.00 14.87
C GLY A 66 12.31 -7.00 14.82
N GLN A 67 12.86 -7.39 15.97
CA GLN A 67 13.90 -8.42 16.05
C GLN A 67 13.39 -9.79 15.58
N PHE A 68 12.17 -10.14 15.97
CA PHE A 68 11.52 -11.36 15.50
C PHE A 68 11.40 -11.38 13.96
N ILE A 69 10.81 -10.34 13.36
CA ILE A 69 10.63 -10.22 11.90
C ILE A 69 11.99 -10.26 11.19
N PHE A 70 12.96 -9.49 11.65
CA PHE A 70 14.29 -9.47 11.05
C PHE A 70 14.95 -10.84 11.08
N SER A 71 14.89 -11.53 12.22
CA SER A 71 15.45 -12.88 12.36
C SER A 71 14.73 -13.91 11.50
N ALA A 72 13.40 -13.84 11.41
CA ALA A 72 12.61 -14.77 10.62
C ALA A 72 12.80 -14.54 9.11
N PHE A 73 12.72 -13.30 8.66
CA PHE A 73 12.82 -12.95 7.24
C PHE A 73 14.23 -13.03 6.67
N SER A 74 15.28 -12.96 7.52
CA SER A 74 16.66 -13.20 7.07
C SER A 74 16.89 -14.65 6.63
N LYS A 75 16.08 -15.60 7.11
CA LYS A 75 16.16 -17.02 6.79
C LYS A 75 15.20 -17.43 5.68
N GLU A 76 14.23 -16.60 5.39
CA GLU A 76 13.17 -16.87 4.44
C GLU A 76 13.14 -15.77 3.37
N GLN A 77 13.28 -16.15 2.11
CA GLN A 77 13.32 -15.19 1.00
C GLN A 77 11.99 -15.08 0.26
N GLU A 78 11.18 -16.13 0.30
CA GLU A 78 9.92 -16.17 -0.39
C GLU A 78 8.83 -15.36 0.31
N SER A 79 8.13 -14.54 -0.45
CA SER A 79 7.08 -13.65 0.06
C SER A 79 5.94 -14.42 0.72
N LEU A 80 5.53 -15.55 0.15
CA LEU A 80 4.47 -16.42 0.68
C LEU A 80 4.86 -16.95 2.06
N SER A 81 6.07 -17.50 2.19
CA SER A 81 6.57 -18.04 3.47
C SER A 81 6.65 -16.96 4.55
N ARG A 82 7.07 -15.74 4.20
CA ARG A 82 7.06 -14.60 5.12
C ARG A 82 5.65 -14.23 5.59
N ALA A 83 4.65 -14.27 4.70
CA ALA A 83 3.27 -14.02 5.07
C ALA A 83 2.71 -15.12 6.02
N MET A 84 3.07 -16.39 5.81
CA MET A 84 2.70 -17.49 6.70
C MET A 84 3.31 -17.32 8.10
N ILE A 85 4.56 -16.89 8.21
CA ILE A 85 5.20 -16.57 9.50
C ILE A 85 4.43 -15.49 10.27
N ILE A 86 3.91 -14.48 9.56
CA ILE A 86 3.09 -13.43 10.17
C ILE A 86 1.76 -14.01 10.69
N LEU A 87 1.08 -14.82 9.89
CA LEU A 87 -0.16 -15.48 10.30
C LEU A 87 0.05 -16.34 11.54
N GLU A 88 1.09 -17.16 11.57
CA GLU A 88 1.44 -18.00 12.75
C GLU A 88 1.74 -17.12 13.98
N ARG A 89 2.39 -15.97 13.81
CA ARG A 89 2.71 -15.06 14.90
C ARG A 89 1.48 -14.46 15.56
N LEU A 90 0.41 -14.22 14.80
CA LEU A 90 -0.86 -13.68 15.30
C LEU A 90 -1.62 -14.69 16.18
N LYS A 91 -1.43 -15.99 15.98
CA LYS A 91 -2.09 -17.07 16.73
C LYS A 91 -3.62 -16.99 16.73
N THR A 92 -4.20 -16.60 15.59
CA THR A 92 -5.65 -16.55 15.41
C THR A 92 -6.21 -17.87 14.91
N SER A 93 -7.45 -18.19 15.29
CA SER A 93 -8.15 -19.41 14.91
C SER A 93 -9.24 -19.11 13.88
N GLY A 94 -8.85 -19.11 12.58
CA GLY A 94 -9.77 -18.99 11.45
C GLY A 94 -10.23 -17.58 11.12
N LYS A 95 -11.04 -17.49 10.07
CA LYS A 95 -11.49 -16.26 9.40
C LYS A 95 -12.05 -15.21 10.37
N LYS A 96 -13.01 -15.63 11.22
CA LYS A 96 -13.71 -14.69 12.10
C LYS A 96 -12.78 -14.02 13.12
N GLU A 97 -11.95 -14.81 13.81
CA GLU A 97 -11.06 -14.27 14.84
C GLU A 97 -10.01 -13.33 14.22
N LEU A 98 -9.46 -13.71 13.06
CA LEU A 98 -8.49 -12.92 12.34
C LEU A 98 -9.11 -11.58 11.87
N THR A 99 -10.28 -11.61 11.24
CA THR A 99 -10.96 -10.42 10.75
C THR A 99 -11.37 -9.48 11.89
N ASP A 100 -12.00 -10.02 12.94
CA ASP A 100 -12.35 -9.23 14.13
C ASP A 100 -11.12 -8.61 14.80
N GLY A 101 -10.00 -9.34 14.84
CA GLY A 101 -8.73 -8.86 15.36
C GLY A 101 -8.20 -7.69 14.54
N TRP A 102 -8.20 -7.82 13.22
CA TRP A 102 -7.79 -6.77 12.30
C TRP A 102 -8.66 -5.52 12.45
N LEU A 103 -9.98 -5.65 12.45
CA LEU A 103 -10.90 -4.51 12.61
C LEU A 103 -10.63 -3.74 13.90
N ARG A 104 -10.50 -4.46 15.02
CA ARG A 104 -10.17 -3.83 16.32
C ARG A 104 -8.81 -3.14 16.31
N SER A 105 -7.80 -3.74 15.68
CA SER A 105 -6.47 -3.13 15.62
C SER A 105 -6.46 -1.89 14.74
N ASN A 106 -7.19 -1.89 13.62
CA ASN A 106 -7.30 -0.75 12.73
C ASN A 106 -7.98 0.43 13.42
N ASP A 107 -9.10 0.20 14.13
CA ASP A 107 -9.76 1.22 14.92
C ASP A 107 -8.83 1.78 16.01
N LEU A 108 -8.15 0.93 16.77
CA LEU A 108 -7.21 1.36 17.80
C LEU A 108 -6.03 2.15 17.20
N MET A 109 -5.54 1.77 16.04
CA MET A 109 -4.53 2.54 15.29
C MET A 109 -5.04 3.93 14.96
N CYS A 110 -6.24 4.02 14.40
CA CYS A 110 -6.88 5.29 14.07
C CYS A 110 -7.04 6.18 15.31
N GLU A 111 -7.59 5.65 16.41
CA GLU A 111 -7.74 6.37 17.69
C GLU A 111 -6.40 6.83 18.27
N THR A 112 -5.38 5.99 18.17
CA THR A 112 -4.01 6.34 18.61
C THR A 112 -3.51 7.56 17.86
N PHE A 113 -3.60 7.54 16.53
CA PHE A 113 -3.06 8.60 15.68
C PHE A 113 -3.92 9.86 15.62
N GLU A 114 -5.19 9.83 16.03
CA GLU A 114 -5.98 11.04 16.26
C GLU A 114 -5.35 11.97 17.31
N ARG A 115 -4.58 11.39 18.25
CA ARG A 115 -3.95 12.09 19.37
C ARG A 115 -2.47 12.41 19.15
N VAL A 116 -1.88 11.91 18.07
CA VAL A 116 -0.47 12.12 17.72
C VAL A 116 -0.31 13.38 16.89
N ASP A 117 0.67 14.21 17.23
CA ASP A 117 1.04 15.35 16.38
C ASP A 117 1.47 14.84 14.98
N PRO A 118 0.91 15.39 13.89
CA PRO A 118 1.24 14.96 12.52
C PRO A 118 2.72 14.98 12.16
N LYS A 119 3.53 15.77 12.87
CA LYS A 119 4.98 15.90 12.65
C LYS A 119 5.80 14.95 13.53
N THR A 120 5.18 14.24 14.49
CA THR A 120 5.87 13.26 15.33
C THR A 120 6.58 12.23 14.46
N ARG A 121 7.84 11.96 14.76
CA ARG A 121 8.62 10.91 14.07
C ARG A 121 8.29 9.56 14.72
N CYS A 122 7.73 8.65 13.94
CA CYS A 122 7.38 7.31 14.35
C CYS A 122 8.42 6.32 13.83
N LYS A 123 8.84 5.39 14.67
CA LYS A 123 9.78 4.32 14.28
C LYS A 123 9.14 3.37 13.27
N TRP A 124 9.94 2.94 12.29
CA TRP A 124 9.56 1.90 11.37
C TRP A 124 10.74 0.96 11.08
N PHE A 125 10.54 -0.07 10.26
CA PHE A 125 11.56 -1.05 9.84
C PHE A 125 12.60 -0.49 8.84
N GLY A 126 12.47 0.76 8.47
CA GLY A 126 13.36 1.56 7.65
C GLY A 126 13.57 2.93 8.30
N PRO A 127 13.72 4.01 7.52
CA PRO A 127 13.80 5.35 8.07
C PRO A 127 12.54 5.73 8.85
N ASP A 128 12.70 6.41 9.99
CA ASP A 128 11.58 6.97 10.74
C ASP A 128 10.72 7.87 9.85
N MET A 129 9.40 7.74 9.97
CA MET A 129 8.43 8.52 9.20
C MET A 129 7.68 9.51 10.09
N GLY A 130 7.30 10.68 9.54
CA GLY A 130 6.35 11.55 10.19
C GLY A 130 4.96 10.89 10.27
N ALA A 131 4.25 11.08 11.38
CA ALA A 131 2.97 10.41 11.65
C ALA A 131 1.93 10.56 10.52
N SER A 132 1.87 11.74 9.89
CA SER A 132 0.97 11.95 8.73
C SER A 132 1.34 11.06 7.53
N MET A 133 2.63 10.95 7.21
CA MET A 133 3.10 10.07 6.13
C MET A 133 2.89 8.61 6.48
N PHE A 134 3.08 8.26 7.75
CA PHE A 134 2.88 6.90 8.24
C PHE A 134 1.44 6.44 8.05
N MET A 135 0.45 7.27 8.43
CA MET A 135 -0.96 6.97 8.19
C MET A 135 -1.31 6.94 6.70
N THR A 136 -0.67 7.80 5.87
CA THR A 136 -0.83 7.72 4.41
C THR A 136 -0.31 6.39 3.87
N ALA A 137 0.82 5.90 4.38
CA ALA A 137 1.34 4.58 4.01
C ALA A 137 0.39 3.44 4.44
N ARG A 138 -0.20 3.51 5.66
CA ARG A 138 -1.19 2.50 6.10
C ARG A 138 -2.45 2.50 5.21
N TYR A 139 -2.94 3.67 4.80
CA TYR A 139 -4.03 3.74 3.83
C TYR A 139 -3.67 3.07 2.50
N MET A 140 -2.48 3.39 1.98
CA MET A 140 -1.97 2.79 0.75
C MET A 140 -1.87 1.26 0.84
N GLU A 141 -1.40 0.73 1.97
CA GLU A 141 -1.30 -0.72 2.20
C GLU A 141 -2.68 -1.40 2.15
N ILE A 142 -3.68 -0.87 2.90
CA ILE A 142 -5.04 -1.44 2.88
C ILE A 142 -5.60 -1.40 1.47
N TRP A 143 -5.50 -0.24 0.80
CA TRP A 143 -6.00 -0.04 -0.55
C TRP A 143 -5.34 -0.97 -1.57
N SER A 144 -4.01 -1.08 -1.50
CA SER A 144 -3.24 -1.89 -2.45
C SER A 144 -3.53 -3.38 -2.30
N HIS A 145 -3.53 -3.88 -1.06
CA HIS A 145 -3.81 -5.29 -0.79
C HIS A 145 -5.26 -5.67 -1.07
N ALA A 146 -6.23 -4.77 -0.81
CA ALA A 146 -7.62 -4.99 -1.16
C ALA A 146 -7.81 -5.28 -2.66
N GLN A 147 -7.00 -4.67 -3.54
CA GLN A 147 -7.11 -4.90 -4.99
C GLN A 147 -6.92 -6.36 -5.36
N ALA A 148 -6.02 -7.08 -4.72
CA ALA A 148 -5.81 -8.49 -5.00
C ALA A 148 -7.06 -9.34 -4.72
N ILE A 149 -7.88 -8.94 -3.73
CA ILE A 149 -9.13 -9.62 -3.38
C ILE A 149 -10.24 -9.25 -4.38
N TYR A 150 -10.29 -7.98 -4.84
CA TYR A 150 -11.18 -7.58 -5.93
C TYR A 150 -10.88 -8.36 -7.21
N ASP A 151 -9.60 -8.51 -7.56
CA ASP A 151 -9.17 -9.26 -8.73
C ASP A 151 -9.54 -10.74 -8.62
N LEU A 152 -9.34 -11.37 -7.47
CA LEU A 152 -9.72 -12.75 -7.21
C LEU A 152 -11.22 -12.99 -7.42
N THR A 153 -12.05 -12.06 -6.94
CA THR A 153 -13.52 -12.21 -6.96
C THR A 153 -14.16 -11.69 -8.24
N GLY A 154 -13.43 -10.98 -9.09
CA GLY A 154 -13.96 -10.30 -10.27
C GLY A 154 -14.95 -9.18 -9.95
N LYS A 155 -15.03 -8.73 -8.70
CA LYS A 155 -15.91 -7.63 -8.30
C LYS A 155 -15.36 -6.29 -8.75
N THR A 156 -16.23 -5.42 -9.22
CA THR A 156 -15.85 -4.05 -9.60
C THR A 156 -15.58 -3.21 -8.36
N ARG A 157 -14.41 -2.59 -8.31
CA ARG A 157 -14.06 -1.65 -7.25
C ARG A 157 -14.51 -0.24 -7.60
N ILE A 158 -15.15 0.43 -6.64
CA ILE A 158 -15.53 1.83 -6.76
C ILE A 158 -14.47 2.67 -6.05
N TYR A 159 -13.90 3.63 -6.76
CA TYR A 159 -12.91 4.56 -6.21
C TYR A 159 -13.57 5.88 -5.80
N ASN A 160 -13.02 6.51 -4.76
CA ASN A 160 -13.36 7.86 -4.32
C ASN A 160 -12.11 8.75 -4.30
N ASP A 161 -12.26 10.04 -4.02
CA ASP A 161 -11.17 11.02 -4.04
C ASP A 161 -10.10 10.79 -2.94
N ASP A 162 -10.32 9.88 -1.99
CA ASP A 162 -9.33 9.53 -0.96
C ASP A 162 -8.06 8.92 -1.57
N ILE A 163 -8.15 8.34 -2.79
CA ILE A 163 -6.98 7.85 -3.54
C ILE A 163 -5.95 8.94 -3.85
N LYS A 164 -6.31 10.23 -3.70
CA LYS A 164 -5.34 11.33 -3.78
C LYS A 164 -4.18 11.17 -2.79
N ASN A 165 -4.42 10.49 -1.67
CA ASN A 165 -3.38 10.16 -0.70
C ASN A 165 -2.34 9.20 -1.30
N ILE A 166 -2.77 8.24 -2.13
CA ILE A 166 -1.85 7.31 -2.82
C ILE A 166 -1.11 8.02 -3.94
N VAL A 167 -1.79 8.87 -4.71
CA VAL A 167 -1.11 9.71 -5.70
C VAL A 167 -0.01 10.53 -5.03
N ASN A 168 -0.32 11.19 -3.91
CA ASN A 168 0.63 12.01 -3.18
C ASN A 168 1.83 11.21 -2.65
N ILE A 169 1.63 10.00 -2.11
CA ILE A 169 2.76 9.18 -1.66
C ILE A 169 3.57 8.68 -2.87
N GLY A 170 2.94 8.30 -3.97
CA GLY A 170 3.61 7.92 -5.21
C GLY A 170 4.55 9.02 -5.72
N ILE A 171 4.06 10.27 -5.77
CA ILE A 171 4.86 11.42 -6.20
C ILE A 171 5.99 11.75 -5.21
N LYS A 172 5.71 11.68 -3.90
CA LYS A 172 6.73 11.93 -2.86
C LYS A 172 7.84 10.89 -2.84
N THR A 173 7.55 9.68 -3.26
CA THR A 173 8.52 8.58 -3.33
C THR A 173 9.24 8.49 -4.69
N TYR A 174 9.09 9.50 -5.57
CA TYR A 174 9.81 9.57 -6.84
C TYR A 174 11.32 9.34 -6.67
N GLU A 175 11.96 10.15 -5.83
CA GLU A 175 13.40 10.03 -5.58
C GLU A 175 13.76 8.70 -4.90
N TRP A 176 12.94 8.25 -3.96
CA TRP A 176 13.09 6.95 -3.30
C TRP A 176 13.10 5.80 -4.30
N THR A 177 12.25 5.82 -5.31
CA THR A 177 12.20 4.79 -6.36
C THR A 177 13.57 4.58 -7.01
N TYR A 178 14.31 5.66 -7.27
CA TYR A 178 15.66 5.60 -7.86
C TYR A 178 16.73 5.25 -6.83
N ILE A 179 16.73 5.92 -5.68
CA ILE A 179 17.71 5.71 -4.61
C ILE A 179 17.69 4.25 -4.13
N ASN A 180 16.53 3.70 -3.91
CA ASN A 180 16.35 2.31 -3.49
C ASN A 180 16.96 1.32 -4.49
N ARG A 181 16.92 1.65 -5.78
CA ARG A 181 17.52 0.86 -6.88
C ARG A 181 18.97 1.20 -7.18
N LYS A 182 19.59 2.12 -6.41
CA LYS A 182 20.94 2.63 -6.64
C LYS A 182 21.09 3.26 -8.04
N LEU A 183 20.03 3.89 -8.53
CA LEU A 183 20.01 4.62 -9.79
C LEU A 183 20.16 6.12 -9.55
N GLU A 184 20.68 6.83 -10.56
CA GLU A 184 20.73 8.29 -10.54
C GLU A 184 19.31 8.86 -10.60
N VAL A 185 19.01 9.80 -9.69
CA VAL A 185 17.73 10.49 -9.65
C VAL A 185 17.68 11.55 -10.73
N PRO A 186 16.74 11.48 -11.70
CA PRO A 186 16.59 12.54 -12.71
C PRO A 186 16.24 13.88 -12.05
N LYS A 187 16.87 14.95 -12.50
CA LYS A 187 16.67 16.30 -11.96
C LYS A 187 15.26 16.83 -12.21
N GLN A 188 14.70 16.51 -13.37
CA GLN A 188 13.36 16.90 -13.76
C GLN A 188 12.36 15.85 -13.32
N LYS A 189 11.30 16.29 -12.64
CA LYS A 189 10.14 15.43 -12.33
C LYS A 189 9.12 15.55 -13.46
N PRO A 190 8.46 14.45 -13.89
CA PRO A 190 7.40 14.54 -14.89
C PRO A 190 6.25 15.45 -14.44
N TYR A 191 5.68 16.19 -15.36
CA TYR A 191 4.39 16.86 -15.17
C TYR A 191 3.28 15.79 -15.07
N ILE A 192 2.40 15.91 -14.10
CA ILE A 192 1.36 14.89 -13.85
C ILE A 192 0.01 15.57 -13.86
N VAL A 193 -0.90 15.08 -14.68
CA VAL A 193 -2.30 15.51 -14.75
C VAL A 193 -3.21 14.30 -14.66
N LEU A 194 -3.97 14.19 -13.58
CA LEU A 194 -4.82 13.05 -13.33
C LEU A 194 -6.27 13.45 -13.14
N HIS A 195 -7.17 12.66 -13.72
CA HIS A 195 -8.60 12.76 -13.50
C HIS A 195 -9.00 11.97 -12.26
N SER A 196 -9.58 12.66 -11.29
CA SER A 196 -10.05 12.06 -10.04
C SER A 196 -11.33 11.25 -10.24
N PRO A 197 -11.71 10.36 -9.29
CA PRO A 197 -13.00 9.67 -9.32
C PRO A 197 -14.22 10.61 -9.38
N SER A 198 -14.13 11.80 -8.80
CA SER A 198 -15.17 12.84 -8.89
C SER A 198 -15.08 13.74 -10.14
N ASN A 199 -14.32 13.32 -11.17
CA ASN A 199 -14.09 14.06 -12.42
C ASN A 199 -13.42 15.43 -12.24
N LYS A 200 -12.64 15.63 -11.17
CA LYS A 200 -11.79 16.82 -11.01
C LYS A 200 -10.43 16.55 -11.63
N GLN A 201 -9.79 17.57 -12.14
CA GLN A 201 -8.40 17.52 -12.58
C GLN A 201 -7.47 17.83 -11.41
N TRP A 202 -6.47 16.97 -11.22
CA TRP A 202 -5.39 17.16 -10.26
C TRP A 202 -4.07 17.27 -10.98
N GLU A 203 -3.23 18.20 -10.55
CA GLU A 203 -1.96 18.50 -11.20
C GLU A 203 -0.81 18.54 -10.19
N TRP A 204 0.36 18.10 -10.64
CA TRP A 204 1.61 18.15 -9.87
C TRP A 204 2.80 18.45 -10.77
N ASN A 205 3.80 19.10 -10.18
CA ASN A 205 5.04 19.54 -10.81
C ASN A 205 4.80 20.63 -11.86
N GLU A 206 5.88 21.17 -12.45
CA GLU A 206 5.80 22.18 -13.48
C GLU A 206 5.34 21.58 -14.82
N PRO A 207 4.49 22.29 -15.59
CA PRO A 207 4.06 21.85 -16.90
C PRO A 207 5.23 21.51 -17.84
N SER A 208 5.13 20.38 -18.51
CA SER A 208 6.14 19.90 -19.45
C SER A 208 5.51 19.00 -20.51
N ASP A 209 5.75 19.32 -21.77
CA ASP A 209 5.36 18.46 -22.90
C ASP A 209 6.41 17.38 -23.18
N GLU A 210 7.64 17.53 -22.64
CA GLU A 210 8.73 16.58 -22.86
C GLU A 210 8.66 15.36 -21.93
N ASN A 211 8.18 15.56 -20.70
CA ASN A 211 8.02 14.47 -19.72
C ASN A 211 6.73 14.68 -18.94
N SER A 212 5.72 13.88 -19.25
CA SER A 212 4.38 14.05 -18.67
C SER A 212 3.66 12.71 -18.49
N ILE A 213 2.67 12.69 -17.59
CA ILE A 213 1.79 11.57 -17.29
C ILE A 213 0.37 12.10 -17.21
N TYR A 214 -0.51 11.59 -18.08
CA TYR A 214 -1.93 11.93 -18.11
C TYR A 214 -2.78 10.68 -17.95
N GLY A 215 -3.93 10.77 -17.30
CA GLY A 215 -4.89 9.69 -17.23
C GLY A 215 -5.72 9.65 -15.96
N LEU A 216 -6.22 8.46 -15.58
CA LEU A 216 -7.01 8.28 -14.38
C LEU A 216 -6.11 8.22 -13.14
N ALA A 217 -6.56 8.86 -12.06
CA ALA A 217 -5.86 8.77 -10.78
C ALA A 217 -5.78 7.33 -10.24
N SER A 218 -6.81 6.51 -10.48
CA SER A 218 -6.79 5.08 -10.14
C SER A 218 -5.68 4.32 -10.86
N ASP A 219 -5.49 4.56 -12.15
CA ASP A 219 -4.44 3.91 -12.93
C ASP A 219 -3.05 4.28 -12.39
N PHE A 220 -2.83 5.57 -12.10
CA PHE A 220 -1.58 6.00 -11.47
C PHE A 220 -1.35 5.33 -10.11
N CYS A 221 -2.39 5.24 -9.27
CA CYS A 221 -2.31 4.54 -7.99
C CYS A 221 -1.91 3.07 -8.17
N HIS A 222 -2.50 2.37 -9.13
CA HIS A 222 -2.17 0.98 -9.43
C HIS A 222 -0.71 0.79 -9.88
N VAL A 223 -0.18 1.73 -10.65
CA VAL A 223 1.23 1.67 -11.10
C VAL A 223 2.19 1.91 -9.95
N VAL A 224 1.99 2.95 -9.13
CA VAL A 224 2.94 3.27 -8.04
C VAL A 224 2.89 2.28 -6.88
N THR A 225 1.78 1.55 -6.71
CA THR A 225 1.64 0.44 -5.76
C THR A 225 2.00 -0.92 -6.36
N GLN A 226 2.38 -0.97 -7.63
CA GLN A 226 2.67 -2.21 -8.38
C GLN A 226 1.53 -3.22 -8.40
N ASN A 227 0.30 -2.77 -8.30
CA ASN A 227 -0.88 -3.60 -8.53
C ASN A 227 -1.08 -3.90 -10.03
N ARG A 228 -0.62 -3.01 -10.91
CA ARG A 228 -0.66 -3.17 -12.37
C ARG A 228 0.66 -2.78 -13.01
N ASN A 229 0.97 -3.38 -14.13
CA ASN A 229 1.97 -2.84 -15.04
C ASN A 229 1.44 -1.58 -15.71
N VAL A 230 2.28 -0.58 -15.93
CA VAL A 230 1.85 0.66 -16.63
C VAL A 230 1.26 0.36 -18.00
N LEU A 231 1.73 -0.69 -18.68
CA LEU A 231 1.23 -1.12 -20.01
C LEU A 231 -0.17 -1.76 -19.97
N ASP A 232 -0.70 -2.05 -18.78
CA ASP A 232 -2.07 -2.56 -18.55
C ASP A 232 -3.02 -1.46 -18.09
N THR A 233 -2.56 -0.20 -18.08
CA THR A 233 -3.34 0.98 -17.71
C THR A 233 -3.61 1.87 -18.94
N LYS A 234 -4.45 2.87 -18.76
CA LYS A 234 -4.74 3.89 -19.77
C LYS A 234 -3.95 5.19 -19.53
N LEU A 235 -2.85 5.12 -18.80
CA LEU A 235 -1.98 6.27 -18.63
C LEU A 235 -1.25 6.60 -19.93
N GLU A 236 -1.32 7.85 -20.32
CA GLU A 236 -0.53 8.41 -21.42
C GLU A 236 0.78 8.95 -20.83
N VAL A 237 1.88 8.26 -21.13
CA VAL A 237 3.20 8.56 -20.56
C VAL A 237 4.12 9.02 -21.67
N THR A 238 4.57 10.28 -21.58
CA THR A 238 5.44 10.92 -22.59
C THR A 238 6.83 11.17 -22.00
N GLY A 239 7.86 10.93 -22.79
CA GLY A 239 9.27 11.23 -22.48
C GLY A 239 9.98 10.12 -21.71
N SER A 240 11.31 10.15 -21.81
CA SER A 240 12.15 9.07 -21.30
C SER A 240 12.13 8.96 -19.77
N ILE A 241 12.09 10.12 -19.06
CA ILE A 241 12.06 10.15 -17.59
C ILE A 241 10.73 9.59 -17.07
N ALA A 242 9.60 10.03 -17.65
CA ALA A 242 8.29 9.57 -17.23
C ALA A 242 8.09 8.07 -17.50
N ASN A 243 8.48 7.59 -18.69
CA ASN A 243 8.41 6.19 -19.05
C ASN A 243 9.30 5.33 -18.13
N HIS A 244 10.53 5.75 -17.86
CA HIS A 244 11.40 5.01 -16.97
C HIS A 244 10.83 4.97 -15.54
N TRP A 245 10.35 6.10 -15.00
CA TRP A 245 9.75 6.10 -13.67
C TRP A 245 8.53 5.17 -13.59
N MET A 246 7.59 5.25 -14.53
CA MET A 246 6.39 4.39 -14.50
C MET A 246 6.71 2.91 -14.65
N SER A 247 7.83 2.57 -15.30
CA SER A 247 8.28 1.17 -15.43
C SER A 247 8.91 0.59 -14.14
N ILE A 248 9.28 1.44 -13.16
CA ILE A 248 9.95 1.02 -11.93
C ILE A 248 9.33 1.62 -10.66
N ALA A 249 8.22 2.35 -10.77
CA ALA A 249 7.62 3.08 -9.65
C ALA A 249 7.33 2.16 -8.47
N GLN A 250 7.62 2.65 -7.26
CA GLN A 250 7.41 1.94 -6.01
C GLN A 250 7.18 2.94 -4.89
N CYS A 251 5.98 2.98 -4.34
CA CYS A 251 5.62 3.92 -3.28
C CYS A 251 5.64 3.31 -1.87
N PHE A 252 5.99 2.04 -1.74
CA PHE A 252 6.07 1.29 -0.49
C PHE A 252 7.51 1.02 -0.08
N ALA A 253 7.71 0.72 1.22
CA ALA A 253 9.00 0.39 1.79
C ALA A 253 9.45 -1.04 1.42
N GLY A 254 10.72 -1.33 1.61
CA GLY A 254 11.33 -2.63 1.35
C GLY A 254 12.36 -2.58 0.21
N ASP A 255 12.84 -3.75 -0.16
CA ASP A 255 13.79 -3.91 -1.26
C ASP A 255 13.17 -3.48 -2.60
N PRO A 256 14.01 -3.17 -3.62
CA PRO A 256 13.51 -2.91 -4.96
C PRO A 256 12.67 -4.08 -5.50
N GLU A 257 11.43 -3.82 -5.85
CA GLU A 257 10.55 -4.81 -6.47
C GLU A 257 10.29 -4.48 -7.93
N THR A 258 10.22 -5.52 -8.75
CA THR A 258 9.83 -5.39 -10.16
C THR A 258 8.30 -5.37 -10.24
N PRO A 259 7.69 -4.42 -10.98
CA PRO A 259 6.27 -4.44 -11.26
C PRO A 259 5.83 -5.76 -11.90
N PRO A 260 4.56 -6.16 -11.77
CA PRO A 260 4.04 -7.35 -12.44
C PRO A 260 4.30 -7.28 -13.95
N GLU A 261 4.46 -8.43 -14.59
CA GLU A 261 4.54 -8.49 -16.05
C GLU A 261 3.24 -8.01 -16.68
N LYS A 262 3.32 -7.49 -17.91
CA LYS A 262 2.13 -7.09 -18.66
C LYS A 262 1.15 -8.26 -18.78
N GLY A 263 -0.12 -7.99 -18.44
CA GLY A 263 -1.19 -8.98 -18.48
C GLY A 263 -1.26 -9.93 -17.27
N ALA A 264 -0.32 -9.84 -16.34
CA ALA A 264 -0.34 -10.71 -15.15
C ALA A 264 -1.43 -10.32 -14.14
N ARG A 265 -1.80 -9.03 -14.11
CA ARG A 265 -2.85 -8.49 -13.23
C ARG A 265 -3.63 -7.44 -14.00
N VAL A 266 -4.86 -7.73 -14.39
CA VAL A 266 -5.76 -6.89 -15.20
C VAL A 266 -7.16 -6.79 -14.58
#